data_ed78ca4a357c513cf1cf5b588363beb6
#
_entry.id   ed78ca4a357c513cf1cf5b588363beb6
#
_cell.length_a   1.000
_cell.length_b   1.000
_cell.length_c   1.000
_cell.angle_alpha   90.00
_cell.angle_beta   90.00
_cell.angle_gamma   90.00
#
_symmetry.space_group_name_H-M   'P 1'
#
loop_
_entity.id
_entity.type
_entity.pdbx_description
1 polymer ?
#
loop_
_entity_poly.entity_id
_entity_poly.type
_entity_poly.pdbx_seq_one_letter_code
_entity_poly.pdbx_strand_id
1 'polypeptide(L)'
;TTGLDPPAGAEVLDRVRAMGMEDRMAVVRAYVGERSNRRHKPGRALERTDYRFDVISDYGAFRDLQRHRLMTIEWQELTPRHGYTRPLAIDESGLAERFDDAMATSADLWSDLSERFPERAAYAVSLAYRIRYVMQFNAREAMHLIELRTSVQGHPSYRSVGQEMHRLIAEQAGHRAIAEMMTFVDHSGEPELERLQAERTAEARRATAG
;
A
#
# COMPACT_ATOMS: atom_id res chain seq x y z
N THR A 1 39.60 7.16 18.56
CA THR A 1 39.55 6.08 17.55
C THR A 1 40.14 4.84 18.19
N THR A 2 39.26 4.01 18.79
CA THR A 2 39.61 2.67 19.23
C THR A 2 39.80 1.82 17.97
N GLY A 3 41.03 1.44 17.67
CA GLY A 3 41.40 0.61 16.52
C GLY A 3 40.97 -0.85 16.68
N LEU A 4 39.66 -1.06 16.61
CA LEU A 4 39.09 -2.38 16.44
C LEU A 4 38.76 -2.53 14.95
N ASP A 5 39.46 -3.45 14.29
CA ASP A 5 39.09 -3.86 12.94
C ASP A 5 37.62 -4.29 12.93
N PRO A 6 36.84 -3.88 11.92
CA PRO A 6 35.46 -4.32 11.83
C PRO A 6 35.40 -5.85 11.75
N PRO A 7 34.52 -6.52 12.53
CA PRO A 7 34.44 -7.97 12.53
C PRO A 7 34.15 -8.47 11.10
N ALA A 8 34.73 -9.59 10.73
CA ALA A 8 34.46 -10.24 9.44
C ALA A 8 32.96 -10.52 9.30
N GLY A 9 32.42 -10.44 8.08
CA GLY A 9 30.99 -10.61 7.83
C GLY A 9 30.43 -11.95 8.37
N ALA A 10 31.24 -13.02 8.38
CA ALA A 10 30.87 -14.30 8.96
C ALA A 10 30.67 -14.21 10.49
N GLU A 11 31.55 -13.52 11.22
CA GLU A 11 31.42 -13.35 12.67
C GLU A 11 30.18 -12.52 13.05
N VAL A 12 29.86 -11.50 12.26
CA VAL A 12 28.64 -10.71 12.47
C VAL A 12 27.41 -11.58 12.27
N LEU A 13 27.39 -12.42 11.22
CA LEU A 13 26.29 -13.32 10.94
C LEU A 13 26.08 -14.36 12.05
N ASP A 14 27.18 -14.94 12.58
CA ASP A 14 27.11 -15.91 13.66
C ASP A 14 26.61 -15.26 14.97
N ARG A 15 27.04 -14.04 15.28
CA ARG A 15 26.48 -13.26 16.39
C ARG A 15 24.97 -13.02 16.23
N VAL A 16 24.54 -12.59 15.04
CA VAL A 16 23.11 -12.36 14.77
C VAL A 16 22.30 -13.66 14.88
N ARG A 17 22.86 -14.79 14.43
CA ARG A 17 22.21 -16.11 14.57
C ARG A 17 22.05 -16.53 16.02
N ALA A 18 23.03 -16.20 16.87
CA ALA A 18 23.00 -16.51 18.30
C ALA A 18 22.07 -15.56 19.11
N MET A 19 21.68 -14.41 18.55
CA MET A 19 20.82 -13.44 19.23
C MET A 19 19.39 -13.98 19.40
N GLY A 20 18.80 -13.73 20.56
CA GLY A 20 17.38 -13.91 20.81
C GLY A 20 16.50 -12.96 19.97
N MET A 21 15.21 -13.25 19.90
CA MET A 21 14.26 -12.42 19.13
C MET A 21 14.23 -10.98 19.65
N GLU A 22 14.21 -10.81 20.96
CA GLU A 22 14.15 -9.48 21.60
C GLU A 22 15.39 -8.63 21.29
N ASP A 23 16.58 -9.23 21.32
CA ASP A 23 17.82 -8.54 20.98
C ASP A 23 17.83 -8.12 19.50
N ARG A 24 17.35 -9.00 18.61
CA ARG A 24 17.21 -8.67 17.17
C ARG A 24 16.24 -7.51 16.96
N MET A 25 15.13 -7.51 17.67
CA MET A 25 14.15 -6.39 17.63
C MET A 25 14.77 -5.10 18.16
N ALA A 26 15.55 -5.18 19.25
CA ALA A 26 16.26 -4.02 19.78
C ALA A 26 17.26 -3.43 18.78
N VAL A 27 18.00 -4.27 18.05
CA VAL A 27 18.89 -3.83 16.97
C VAL A 27 18.13 -3.13 15.85
N VAL A 28 17.01 -3.68 15.40
CA VAL A 28 16.19 -3.06 14.34
C VAL A 28 15.62 -1.73 14.81
N ARG A 29 15.12 -1.64 16.05
CA ARG A 29 14.62 -0.40 16.65
C ARG A 29 15.72 0.67 16.73
N ALA A 30 16.91 0.30 17.22
CA ALA A 30 18.05 1.20 17.29
C ALA A 30 18.50 1.68 15.90
N TYR A 31 18.43 0.80 14.89
CA TYR A 31 18.80 1.14 13.52
C TYR A 31 17.83 2.10 12.85
N VAL A 32 16.52 1.91 13.05
CA VAL A 32 15.50 2.81 12.52
C VAL A 32 15.48 4.14 13.28
N GLY A 33 15.77 4.10 14.59
CA GLY A 33 15.78 5.26 15.48
C GLY A 33 14.38 5.86 15.69
N GLU A 34 14.35 6.98 16.39
CA GLU A 34 13.13 7.72 16.60
C GLU A 34 12.70 8.47 15.33
N ARG A 35 11.45 8.28 14.94
CA ARG A 35 10.87 8.93 13.78
C ARG A 35 9.71 9.83 14.23
N SER A 36 9.95 11.13 14.28
CA SER A 36 8.93 12.14 14.62
C SER A 36 8.07 12.52 13.40
N ASN A 37 8.43 12.07 12.20
CA ASN A 37 7.73 12.40 10.96
C ASN A 37 7.85 11.23 9.98
N ARG A 38 6.79 10.93 9.25
CA ARG A 38 6.73 9.91 8.19
C ARG A 38 7.83 10.09 7.12
N ARG A 39 8.30 11.31 6.87
CA ARG A 39 9.37 11.61 5.91
C ARG A 39 10.77 11.27 6.43
N HIS A 40 10.93 11.01 7.73
CA HIS A 40 12.20 10.52 8.28
C HIS A 40 12.41 9.09 7.83
N LYS A 41 13.35 8.91 6.90
CA LYS A 41 13.60 7.62 6.26
C LYS A 41 14.49 6.75 7.13
N PRO A 42 14.20 5.45 7.26
CA PRO A 42 15.10 4.51 7.92
C PRO A 42 16.38 4.32 7.11
N GLY A 43 17.39 3.73 7.72
CA GLY A 43 18.65 3.45 7.08
C GLY A 43 18.55 2.45 5.91
N ARG A 44 19.60 2.42 5.08
CA ARG A 44 19.62 1.64 3.82
C ARG A 44 19.74 0.13 4.00
N ALA A 45 20.04 -0.38 5.20
CA ALA A 45 20.05 -1.82 5.45
C ALA A 45 18.68 -2.47 5.16
N LEU A 46 17.57 -1.73 5.32
CA LEU A 46 16.22 -2.19 4.99
C LEU A 46 15.99 -2.36 3.47
N GLU A 47 16.89 -1.86 2.62
CA GLU A 47 16.84 -2.11 1.17
C GLU A 47 17.26 -3.55 0.80
N ARG A 48 17.77 -4.34 1.76
CA ARG A 48 18.22 -5.74 1.54
C ARG A 48 17.14 -6.79 1.81
N THR A 49 15.97 -6.37 2.24
CA THR A 49 14.80 -7.26 2.48
C THR A 49 13.71 -6.86 1.52
N ASP A 50 13.26 -7.79 0.70
CA ASP A 50 12.23 -7.57 -0.31
C ASP A 50 10.93 -8.26 0.05
N TYR A 51 9.82 -7.66 -0.38
CA TYR A 51 8.47 -8.21 -0.31
C TYR A 51 7.87 -8.27 -1.71
N ARG A 52 7.12 -9.33 -1.96
CA ARG A 52 6.34 -9.48 -3.18
C ARG A 52 4.88 -9.73 -2.80
N PHE A 53 3.99 -8.89 -3.32
CA PHE A 53 2.55 -8.98 -3.11
C PHE A 53 1.85 -9.24 -4.44
N ASP A 54 0.93 -10.20 -4.44
CA ASP A 54 -0.02 -10.44 -5.52
C ASP A 54 -1.36 -9.86 -5.08
N VAL A 55 -1.82 -8.83 -5.77
CA VAL A 55 -2.92 -7.99 -5.33
C VAL A 55 -4.04 -8.00 -6.36
N ILE A 56 -5.28 -8.09 -5.87
CA ILE A 56 -6.47 -7.80 -6.64
C ILE A 56 -7.19 -6.64 -5.94
N SER A 57 -7.22 -5.48 -6.59
CA SER A 57 -7.96 -4.31 -6.10
C SER A 57 -8.68 -3.62 -7.26
N ASP A 58 -9.59 -2.70 -6.95
CA ASP A 58 -10.17 -1.87 -8.00
C ASP A 58 -9.10 -1.06 -8.74
N TYR A 59 -9.39 -0.72 -10.00
CA TYR A 59 -8.44 -0.03 -10.86
C TYR A 59 -8.13 1.39 -10.35
N GLY A 60 -9.08 2.01 -9.64
CA GLY A 60 -8.85 3.30 -8.98
C GLY A 60 -7.74 3.23 -7.94
N ALA A 61 -7.79 2.23 -7.05
CA ALA A 61 -6.73 1.98 -6.06
C ALA A 61 -5.38 1.66 -6.73
N PHE A 62 -5.38 0.79 -7.75
CA PHE A 62 -4.17 0.46 -8.52
C PHE A 62 -3.50 1.71 -9.08
N ARG A 63 -4.24 2.65 -9.66
CA ARG A 63 -3.71 3.88 -10.23
C ARG A 63 -2.99 4.77 -9.21
N ASP A 64 -3.38 4.70 -7.96
CA ASP A 64 -2.69 5.42 -6.88
C ASP A 64 -1.45 4.66 -6.37
N LEU A 65 -1.50 3.33 -6.33
CA LEU A 65 -0.38 2.49 -5.90
C LEU A 65 0.75 2.46 -6.95
N GLN A 66 0.44 2.40 -8.23
CA GLN A 66 1.43 2.39 -9.32
C GLN A 66 2.28 3.67 -9.43
N ARG A 67 1.91 4.75 -8.73
CA ARG A 67 2.71 6.00 -8.71
C ARG A 67 4.00 5.87 -7.93
N HIS A 68 4.15 4.85 -7.10
CA HIS A 68 5.40 4.54 -6.44
C HIS A 68 6.39 3.97 -7.45
N ARG A 69 7.58 4.58 -7.55
CA ARG A 69 8.57 4.25 -8.61
C ARG A 69 9.73 3.41 -8.12
N LEU A 70 9.90 3.27 -6.80
CA LEU A 70 10.98 2.47 -6.21
C LEU A 70 10.54 1.02 -6.00
N MET A 71 9.86 0.47 -7.01
CA MET A 71 9.35 -0.90 -7.01
C MET A 71 9.26 -1.46 -8.42
N THR A 72 9.22 -2.78 -8.54
CA THR A 72 8.77 -3.48 -9.73
C THR A 72 7.27 -3.71 -9.61
N ILE A 73 6.52 -3.33 -10.63
CA ILE A 73 5.08 -3.57 -10.71
C ILE A 73 4.72 -4.13 -12.07
N GLU A 74 3.98 -5.23 -12.07
CA GLU A 74 3.50 -5.93 -13.26
C GLU A 74 2.00 -6.17 -13.09
N TRP A 75 1.21 -5.92 -14.11
CA TRP A 75 -0.24 -6.05 -14.05
C TRP A 75 -0.81 -6.79 -15.25
N GLN A 76 -1.94 -7.42 -15.02
CA GLN A 76 -2.72 -8.07 -16.06
C GLN A 76 -3.49 -7.02 -16.88
N GLU A 77 -4.03 -7.46 -18.00
CA GLU A 77 -4.94 -6.65 -18.80
C GLU A 77 -6.16 -6.23 -17.97
N LEU A 78 -6.58 -4.98 -18.15
CA LEU A 78 -7.76 -4.44 -17.50
C LEU A 78 -9.03 -4.97 -18.19
N THR A 79 -9.77 -5.81 -17.48
CA THR A 79 -10.98 -6.47 -17.95
C THR A 79 -12.04 -6.51 -16.86
N PRO A 80 -13.33 -6.73 -17.16
CA PRO A 80 -14.37 -6.93 -16.15
C PRO A 80 -14.29 -8.27 -15.40
N ARG A 81 -13.39 -9.19 -15.80
CA ARG A 81 -13.38 -10.60 -15.35
C ARG A 81 -13.15 -10.79 -13.86
N HIS A 82 -12.48 -9.85 -13.17
CA HIS A 82 -12.24 -9.92 -11.73
C HIS A 82 -13.38 -9.32 -10.89
N GLY A 83 -14.50 -8.97 -11.53
CA GLY A 83 -15.60 -8.27 -10.87
C GLY A 83 -15.21 -6.82 -10.48
N TYR A 84 -16.05 -6.20 -9.69
CA TYR A 84 -15.85 -4.81 -9.26
C TYR A 84 -15.97 -4.65 -7.76
N THR A 85 -15.55 -3.50 -7.27
CA THR A 85 -15.73 -3.09 -5.88
C THR A 85 -16.77 -1.98 -5.83
N ARG A 86 -17.88 -2.21 -5.12
CA ARG A 86 -18.88 -1.18 -4.87
C ARG A 86 -18.50 -0.45 -3.58
N PRO A 87 -18.39 0.89 -3.60
CA PRO A 87 -18.14 1.68 -2.41
C PRO A 87 -19.32 1.57 -1.42
N LEU A 88 -19.02 1.51 -0.12
CA LEU A 88 -20.04 1.43 0.93
C LEU A 88 -21.07 2.57 0.85
N ALA A 89 -20.61 3.78 0.53
CA ALA A 89 -21.48 4.95 0.36
C ALA A 89 -22.56 4.76 -0.73
N ILE A 90 -22.34 3.94 -1.73
CA ILE A 90 -23.33 3.58 -2.75
C ILE A 90 -24.44 2.71 -2.13
N ASP A 91 -24.08 1.74 -1.28
CA ASP A 91 -25.03 0.90 -0.58
C ASP A 91 -25.87 1.73 0.41
N GLU A 92 -25.22 2.58 1.19
CA GLU A 92 -25.85 3.47 2.18
C GLU A 92 -26.80 4.50 1.54
N SER A 93 -26.50 4.93 0.32
CA SER A 93 -27.37 5.87 -0.42
C SER A 93 -28.53 5.22 -1.16
N GLY A 94 -28.64 3.87 -1.13
CA GLY A 94 -29.69 3.13 -1.85
C GLY A 94 -29.52 3.12 -3.38
N LEU A 95 -28.31 3.37 -3.88
CA LEU A 95 -28.00 3.42 -5.31
C LEU A 95 -27.35 2.14 -5.84
N ALA A 96 -27.40 1.04 -5.07
CA ALA A 96 -26.74 -0.21 -5.41
C ALA A 96 -27.13 -0.75 -6.78
N GLU A 97 -28.43 -0.85 -7.07
CA GLU A 97 -28.95 -1.35 -8.37
C GLU A 97 -28.45 -0.50 -9.54
N ARG A 98 -28.53 0.83 -9.41
CA ARG A 98 -28.05 1.74 -10.48
C ARG A 98 -26.57 1.63 -10.73
N PHE A 99 -25.80 1.38 -9.67
CA PHE A 99 -24.37 1.16 -9.78
C PHE A 99 -24.08 -0.17 -10.49
N ASP A 100 -24.77 -1.23 -10.13
CA ASP A 100 -24.62 -2.56 -10.75
C ASP A 100 -25.03 -2.52 -12.23
N ASP A 101 -26.10 -1.81 -12.59
CA ASP A 101 -26.51 -1.59 -14.00
C ASP A 101 -25.44 -0.86 -14.80
N ALA A 102 -24.80 0.16 -14.20
CA ALA A 102 -23.69 0.88 -14.84
C ALA A 102 -22.47 -0.03 -15.03
N MET A 103 -22.18 -0.91 -14.07
CA MET A 103 -21.10 -1.89 -14.20
C MET A 103 -21.43 -2.92 -15.29
N ALA A 104 -22.66 -3.43 -15.34
CA ALA A 104 -23.09 -4.33 -16.41
C ALA A 104 -22.96 -3.68 -17.79
N THR A 105 -23.43 -2.45 -17.96
CA THR A 105 -23.27 -1.68 -19.21
C THR A 105 -21.80 -1.54 -19.62
N SER A 106 -20.91 -1.28 -18.66
CA SER A 106 -19.46 -1.20 -18.90
C SER A 106 -18.89 -2.55 -19.36
N ALA A 107 -19.35 -3.65 -18.76
CA ALA A 107 -18.90 -5.00 -19.12
C ALA A 107 -19.39 -5.41 -20.52
N ASP A 108 -20.65 -5.11 -20.86
CA ASP A 108 -21.22 -5.40 -22.17
C ASP A 108 -20.47 -4.63 -23.27
N LEU A 109 -20.24 -3.33 -23.05
CA LEU A 109 -19.46 -2.52 -23.98
C LEU A 109 -18.02 -3.05 -24.15
N TRP A 110 -17.39 -3.48 -23.04
CA TRP A 110 -16.08 -4.11 -23.13
C TRP A 110 -16.13 -5.39 -23.97
N SER A 111 -17.14 -6.22 -23.79
CA SER A 111 -17.32 -7.45 -24.55
C SER A 111 -17.44 -7.18 -26.05
N ASP A 112 -18.31 -6.24 -26.44
CA ASP A 112 -18.50 -5.83 -27.84
C ASP A 112 -17.21 -5.26 -28.45
N LEU A 113 -16.50 -4.43 -27.69
CA LEU A 113 -15.24 -3.86 -28.15
C LEU A 113 -14.12 -4.89 -28.24
N SER A 114 -14.09 -5.87 -27.34
CA SER A 114 -13.03 -6.89 -27.32
C SER A 114 -13.03 -7.79 -28.56
N GLU A 115 -14.22 -7.99 -29.17
CA GLU A 115 -14.34 -8.73 -30.43
C GLU A 115 -13.90 -7.92 -31.66
N ARG A 116 -14.20 -6.61 -31.66
CA ARG A 116 -14.01 -5.74 -32.82
C ARG A 116 -12.74 -4.89 -32.76
N PHE A 117 -12.35 -4.49 -31.55
CA PHE A 117 -11.25 -3.57 -31.26
C PHE A 117 -10.53 -3.96 -29.98
N PRO A 118 -9.89 -5.15 -29.91
CA PRO A 118 -9.34 -5.68 -28.65
C PRO A 118 -8.36 -4.73 -27.96
N GLU A 119 -7.52 -4.00 -28.72
CA GLU A 119 -6.56 -3.04 -28.16
C GLU A 119 -7.24 -1.81 -27.51
N ARG A 120 -8.52 -1.59 -27.74
CA ARG A 120 -9.29 -0.44 -27.25
C ARG A 120 -10.34 -0.83 -26.21
N ALA A 121 -10.60 -2.11 -26.04
CA ALA A 121 -11.64 -2.60 -25.14
C ALA A 121 -11.45 -2.13 -23.70
N ALA A 122 -10.22 -2.02 -23.22
CA ALA A 122 -9.90 -1.54 -21.88
C ALA A 122 -10.45 -0.13 -21.57
N TYR A 123 -10.71 0.71 -22.58
CA TYR A 123 -11.31 2.04 -22.37
C TYR A 123 -12.77 1.98 -21.89
N ALA A 124 -13.47 0.85 -22.11
CA ALA A 124 -14.83 0.65 -21.63
C ALA A 124 -14.89 0.22 -20.16
N VAL A 125 -13.76 -0.17 -19.56
CA VAL A 125 -13.71 -0.69 -18.20
C VAL A 125 -13.66 0.44 -17.18
N SER A 126 -14.68 0.52 -16.32
CA SER A 126 -14.75 1.55 -15.29
C SER A 126 -13.72 1.35 -14.17
N LEU A 127 -13.43 2.42 -13.40
CA LEU A 127 -12.44 2.41 -12.30
C LEU A 127 -12.80 1.46 -11.15
N ALA A 128 -14.07 1.08 -11.02
CA ALA A 128 -14.53 0.17 -9.99
C ALA A 128 -14.18 -1.29 -10.29
N TYR A 129 -13.92 -1.65 -11.55
CA TYR A 129 -13.47 -3.01 -11.89
C TYR A 129 -12.11 -3.31 -11.32
N ARG A 130 -11.95 -4.57 -10.89
CA ARG A 130 -10.71 -5.04 -10.27
C ARG A 130 -9.69 -5.44 -11.31
N ILE A 131 -8.43 -5.18 -11.00
CA ILE A 131 -7.27 -5.60 -11.77
C ILE A 131 -6.33 -6.39 -10.86
N ARG A 132 -5.69 -7.42 -11.40
CA ARG A 132 -4.65 -8.18 -10.70
C ARG A 132 -3.27 -7.67 -11.09
N TYR A 133 -2.42 -7.48 -10.10
CA TYR A 133 -1.06 -7.00 -10.29
C TYR A 133 -0.12 -7.54 -9.21
N VAL A 134 1.17 -7.62 -9.54
CA VAL A 134 2.23 -7.96 -8.61
C VAL A 134 3.04 -6.72 -8.31
N MET A 135 3.31 -6.47 -7.04
CA MET A 135 4.20 -5.42 -6.57
C MET A 135 5.38 -6.05 -5.84
N GLN A 136 6.61 -5.68 -6.22
CA GLN A 136 7.83 -6.09 -5.51
C GLN A 136 8.64 -4.87 -5.14
N PHE A 137 8.95 -4.73 -3.86
CA PHE A 137 9.72 -3.62 -3.30
C PHE A 137 10.42 -4.03 -2.01
N ASN A 138 11.47 -3.31 -1.66
CA ASN A 138 12.21 -3.55 -0.43
C ASN A 138 11.50 -2.99 0.81
N ALA A 139 11.95 -3.40 2.00
CA ALA A 139 11.33 -3.00 3.27
C ALA A 139 11.39 -1.48 3.51
N ARG A 140 12.37 -0.78 2.95
CA ARG A 140 12.46 0.68 3.07
C ARG A 140 11.39 1.38 2.25
N GLU A 141 11.12 0.91 1.04
CA GLU A 141 9.99 1.39 0.22
C GLU A 141 8.66 0.92 0.79
N ALA A 142 8.56 -0.30 1.35
CA ALA A 142 7.37 -0.77 2.06
C ALA A 142 6.94 0.22 3.15
N MET A 143 7.88 0.66 3.99
CA MET A 143 7.63 1.66 5.02
C MET A 143 7.09 2.96 4.43
N HIS A 144 7.72 3.46 3.36
CA HIS A 144 7.27 4.69 2.70
C HIS A 144 5.88 4.56 2.08
N LEU A 145 5.66 3.50 1.31
CA LEU A 145 4.40 3.25 0.60
C LEU A 145 3.25 3.04 1.58
N ILE A 146 3.43 2.12 2.53
CA ILE A 146 2.36 1.72 3.44
C ILE A 146 1.95 2.89 4.34
N GLU A 147 2.91 3.58 4.96
CA GLU A 147 2.62 4.76 5.80
C GLU A 147 1.97 5.92 5.01
N LEU A 148 2.31 6.08 3.73
CA LEU A 148 1.68 7.09 2.89
C LEU A 148 0.25 6.70 2.53
N ARG A 149 0.05 5.44 2.13
CA ARG A 149 -1.22 4.98 1.57
C ARG A 149 -2.26 4.61 2.61
N THR A 150 -1.86 4.39 3.86
CA THR A 150 -2.80 4.19 4.97
C THR A 150 -3.24 5.49 5.65
N SER A 151 -2.64 6.64 5.31
CA SER A 151 -3.01 7.92 5.94
C SER A 151 -4.50 8.23 5.78
N VAL A 152 -5.09 8.89 6.79
CA VAL A 152 -6.54 9.20 6.87
C VAL A 152 -7.12 9.95 5.67
N GLN A 153 -6.30 10.75 4.96
CA GLN A 153 -6.73 11.45 3.75
C GLN A 153 -6.82 10.52 2.52
N GLY A 154 -6.39 9.27 2.68
CA GLY A 154 -6.38 8.29 1.61
C GLY A 154 -7.77 7.76 1.27
N HIS A 155 -7.97 7.36 0.02
CA HIS A 155 -9.19 6.67 -0.38
C HIS A 155 -9.26 5.29 0.30
N PRO A 156 -10.40 4.87 0.87
CA PRO A 156 -10.55 3.60 1.60
C PRO A 156 -10.00 2.39 0.85
N SER A 157 -10.21 2.33 -0.45
CA SER A 157 -9.81 1.20 -1.28
C SER A 157 -8.30 0.94 -1.28
N TYR A 158 -7.44 1.94 -1.49
CA TYR A 158 -6.01 1.71 -1.42
C TYR A 158 -5.46 1.71 0.01
N ARG A 159 -6.18 2.34 0.98
CA ARG A 159 -5.82 2.22 2.40
C ARG A 159 -5.92 0.78 2.87
N SER A 160 -7.01 0.08 2.53
CA SER A 160 -7.18 -1.33 2.88
C SER A 160 -6.07 -2.23 2.31
N VAL A 161 -5.61 -1.96 1.08
CA VAL A 161 -4.46 -2.68 0.50
C VAL A 161 -3.19 -2.41 1.31
N GLY A 162 -2.91 -1.17 1.67
CA GLY A 162 -1.74 -0.82 2.50
C GLY A 162 -1.80 -1.44 3.90
N GLN A 163 -2.96 -1.44 4.54
CA GLN A 163 -3.19 -2.06 5.85
C GLN A 163 -2.96 -3.58 5.80
N GLU A 164 -3.47 -4.23 4.75
CA GLU A 164 -3.27 -5.66 4.55
C GLU A 164 -1.79 -6.01 4.26
N MET A 165 -1.10 -5.22 3.46
CA MET A 165 0.35 -5.39 3.25
C MET A 165 1.13 -5.30 4.57
N HIS A 166 0.79 -4.35 5.44
CA HIS A 166 1.40 -4.22 6.77
C HIS A 166 1.16 -5.47 7.62
N ARG A 167 -0.07 -5.96 7.66
CA ARG A 167 -0.43 -7.18 8.37
C ARG A 167 0.35 -8.39 7.85
N LEU A 168 0.43 -8.56 6.53
CA LEU A 168 1.15 -9.68 5.89
C LEU A 168 2.66 -9.65 6.17
N ILE A 169 3.27 -8.46 6.24
CA ILE A 169 4.68 -8.30 6.64
C ILE A 169 4.88 -8.81 8.07
N ALA A 170 3.97 -8.44 8.99
CA ALA A 170 4.07 -8.84 10.38
C ALA A 170 3.82 -10.35 10.59
N GLU A 171 2.77 -10.88 9.99
CA GLU A 171 2.22 -12.20 10.28
C GLU A 171 2.75 -13.27 9.33
N GLN A 172 2.66 -13.06 8.03
CA GLN A 172 3.01 -14.07 7.03
C GLN A 172 4.53 -14.11 6.78
N ALA A 173 5.18 -12.96 6.62
CA ALA A 173 6.63 -12.89 6.50
C ALA A 173 7.35 -13.06 7.85
N GLY A 174 6.63 -12.93 8.97
CA GLY A 174 7.20 -13.01 10.32
C GLY A 174 8.10 -11.82 10.68
N HIS A 175 8.08 -10.74 9.92
CA HIS A 175 8.93 -9.58 10.10
C HIS A 175 8.31 -8.53 11.02
N ARG A 176 7.84 -8.96 12.21
CA ARG A 176 7.16 -8.10 13.20
C ARG A 176 7.97 -6.85 13.55
N ALA A 177 9.30 -6.99 13.73
CA ALA A 177 10.15 -5.85 14.04
C ALA A 177 10.10 -4.77 12.95
N ILE A 178 10.05 -5.15 11.67
CA ILE A 178 9.94 -4.20 10.55
C ILE A 178 8.55 -3.56 10.53
N ALA A 179 7.50 -4.34 10.73
CA ALA A 179 6.13 -3.82 10.79
C ALA A 179 5.95 -2.84 11.97
N GLU A 180 6.43 -3.18 13.17
CA GLU A 180 6.37 -2.29 14.34
C GLU A 180 7.08 -0.94 14.13
N MET A 181 8.09 -0.89 13.27
CA MET A 181 8.80 0.35 12.94
C MET A 181 8.04 1.26 11.98
N MET A 182 6.98 0.75 11.35
CA MET A 182 6.07 1.53 10.51
C MET A 182 5.04 2.28 11.38
N THR A 183 5.53 3.18 12.22
CA THR A 183 4.76 3.85 13.29
C THR A 183 3.70 4.82 12.80
N PHE A 184 3.68 5.14 11.51
CA PHE A 184 2.70 6.05 10.88
C PHE A 184 1.65 5.29 10.04
N VAL A 185 1.57 3.96 10.18
CA VAL A 185 0.50 3.18 9.57
C VAL A 185 -0.79 3.42 10.33
N ASP A 186 -1.81 3.87 9.62
CA ASP A 186 -3.14 4.07 10.17
C ASP A 186 -4.02 2.84 9.87
N HIS A 187 -4.51 2.21 10.91
CA HIS A 187 -5.38 1.03 10.85
C HIS A 187 -6.86 1.36 11.08
N SER A 188 -7.22 2.64 11.22
CA SER A 188 -8.60 3.02 11.38
C SER A 188 -9.44 2.59 10.18
N GLY A 189 -10.61 2.04 10.45
CA GLY A 189 -11.63 1.76 9.43
C GLY A 189 -12.47 3.01 9.26
N GLU A 190 -12.38 3.67 8.11
CA GLU A 190 -12.85 5.03 7.98
C GLU A 190 -14.02 5.20 7.03
N PRO A 191 -15.07 5.90 7.45
CA PRO A 191 -16.05 6.45 6.54
C PRO A 191 -15.43 7.57 5.69
N GLU A 192 -15.85 7.67 4.43
CA GLU A 192 -15.37 8.66 3.44
C GLU A 192 -15.42 10.13 3.91
N LEU A 193 -16.21 10.43 4.95
CA LEU A 193 -16.36 11.77 5.53
C LEU A 193 -15.10 12.31 6.22
N GLU A 194 -14.17 11.45 6.65
CA GLU A 194 -12.92 11.91 7.29
C GLU A 194 -11.96 12.60 6.32
N ARG A 195 -11.99 12.21 5.04
CA ARG A 195 -11.26 12.94 4.02
C ARG A 195 -11.70 14.40 3.97
N LEU A 196 -13.01 14.65 3.97
CA LEU A 196 -13.58 16.00 3.96
C LEU A 196 -13.20 16.80 5.23
N GLN A 197 -13.20 16.14 6.37
CA GLN A 197 -12.77 16.74 7.65
C GLN A 197 -11.27 17.05 7.66
N ALA A 198 -10.44 16.14 7.15
CA ALA A 198 -8.99 16.34 7.03
C ALA A 198 -8.66 17.50 6.07
N GLU A 199 -9.36 17.59 4.94
CA GLU A 199 -9.22 18.70 3.98
C GLU A 199 -9.61 20.04 4.62
N ARG A 200 -10.77 20.12 5.29
CA ARG A 200 -11.22 21.32 6.04
C ARG A 200 -10.23 21.75 7.14
N THR A 201 -9.69 20.77 7.86
CA THR A 201 -8.68 21.04 8.90
C THR A 201 -7.38 21.55 8.30
N ALA A 202 -6.95 21.02 7.16
CA ALA A 202 -5.77 21.49 6.45
C ALA A 202 -5.96 22.90 5.88
N GLU A 203 -7.14 23.22 5.37
CA GLU A 203 -7.49 24.57 4.89
C GLU A 203 -7.53 25.57 6.04
N ALA A 204 -8.16 25.21 7.16
CA ALA A 204 -8.20 26.07 8.36
C ALA A 204 -6.78 26.38 8.89
N ARG A 205 -5.89 25.39 8.93
CA ARG A 205 -4.48 25.60 9.32
C ARG A 205 -3.72 26.51 8.35
N ARG A 206 -3.99 26.43 7.05
CA ARG A 206 -3.37 27.32 6.04
C ARG A 206 -3.88 28.75 6.19
N ALA A 207 -5.17 28.92 6.47
CA ALA A 207 -5.77 30.24 6.69
C ALA A 207 -5.27 30.93 7.97
N THR A 208 -4.83 30.16 8.99
CA THR A 208 -4.28 30.71 10.24
C THR A 208 -2.77 30.92 10.20
N ALA A 209 -2.07 30.41 9.18
CA ALA A 209 -0.62 30.52 9.02
C ALA A 209 -0.18 31.58 8.01
N GLY A 210 -1.13 32.31 7.37
CA GLY A 210 -0.91 33.46 6.47
C GLY A 210 -1.39 34.75 7.12
#